data_bde0a5f3ab803115f9ef98ef124046e4
#
_entry.id   bde0a5f3ab803115f9ef98ef124046e4
#
_cell.length_a   1.000
_cell.length_b   1.000
_cell.length_c   1.000
_cell.angle_alpha   90.00
_cell.angle_beta   90.00
_cell.angle_gamma   90.00
#
_symmetry.space_group_name_H-M   'P 1'
#
loop_
_entity.id
_entity.type
_entity.pdbx_description
1 polymer ?
#
loop_
_entity_poly.entity_id
_entity_poly.type
_entity_poly.pdbx_seq_one_letter_code
_entity_poly.pdbx_strand_id
1 'polypeptide(L)'
;MKITDLKPKLVWECFDEITKVPRPTHHLDRMKDFLIGWAERHGLKYATDEVGNVVMYCPATPGYENAPTIVLQGHQDMVAEKRGDIEHDFLNDPIKTVVEGDWVRAEGTTLGADNGLGCASAMAVMIDPDLVHGPIEALFTVDEEQGLTGANGLDPAMISGRILLNLDSEEHGMIVIGCAGSMCTIATYPMEEVEAPEGFDWYEVHIDHLKGGHSGMEIHLGRGNANQLLARFLWLAEDEFGTIMLSDFQGGGLPNAIPREAKALVGIPAGNEEAFEKMAEIYSATIHDELRLAEGDTFIFNVAMREKPARMIAEEYVNPLVSTIFGTPNGVQGMSLAVPGLVETSSNLASVHKEGDDKVVITTHQRSSVDSKREEITDRITALYENIGCVVVTNDPSVGWAPNPDSKLLKTAEESFKDLFGYDPKVEALHAGLECGIFLEKMPGMDMISFGPTLKDIHSPNEKAYIPSVEEYWKFLTDLLARLAKQ
;
A
#
# COMPACT_ATOMS: atom_id res chain seq x y z
N MET A 1 -21.27 -0.20 28.45
CA MET A 1 -20.56 1.10 28.42
C MET A 1 -20.68 1.64 27.01
N LYS A 2 -21.03 2.90 26.84
CA LYS A 2 -21.04 3.53 25.50
C LYS A 2 -19.66 4.08 25.19
N ILE A 3 -19.35 4.26 23.91
CA ILE A 3 -18.05 4.88 23.53
C ILE A 3 -17.96 6.34 24.05
N THR A 4 -19.06 7.05 24.17
CA THR A 4 -19.11 8.41 24.73
C THR A 4 -18.80 8.48 26.24
N ASP A 5 -18.71 7.34 26.94
CA ASP A 5 -18.27 7.26 28.33
C ASP A 5 -16.73 7.14 28.46
N LEU A 6 -16.03 6.92 27.33
CA LEU A 6 -14.58 6.73 27.27
C LEU A 6 -13.82 8.06 27.34
N LYS A 7 -12.50 7.98 27.52
CA LYS A 7 -11.55 9.10 27.47
C LYS A 7 -10.59 8.92 26.29
N PRO A 8 -10.20 10.02 25.64
CA PRO A 8 -10.62 11.42 25.83
C PRO A 8 -12.07 11.64 25.35
N LYS A 9 -12.86 12.32 26.18
CA LYS A 9 -14.30 12.38 25.98
C LYS A 9 -14.72 13.01 24.64
N LEU A 10 -14.13 14.14 24.28
CA LEU A 10 -14.47 14.85 23.04
C LEU A 10 -14.18 14.03 21.78
N VAL A 11 -13.05 13.30 21.77
CA VAL A 11 -12.71 12.43 20.64
C VAL A 11 -13.76 11.36 20.45
N TRP A 12 -14.14 10.68 21.52
CA TRP A 12 -15.15 9.62 21.44
C TRP A 12 -16.56 10.14 21.17
N GLU A 13 -16.89 11.36 21.60
CA GLU A 13 -18.15 12.02 21.26
C GLU A 13 -18.20 12.37 19.75
N CYS A 14 -17.12 12.95 19.21
CA CYS A 14 -17.01 13.21 17.77
C CYS A 14 -17.01 11.92 16.95
N PHE A 15 -16.31 10.87 17.41
CA PHE A 15 -16.33 9.58 16.74
C PHE A 15 -17.73 8.94 16.73
N ASP A 16 -18.46 9.03 17.85
CA ASP A 16 -19.86 8.56 17.95
C ASP A 16 -20.78 9.33 16.95
N GLU A 17 -20.56 10.62 16.71
CA GLU A 17 -21.26 11.35 15.68
C GLU A 17 -20.93 10.83 14.27
N ILE A 18 -19.64 10.61 13.97
CA ILE A 18 -19.15 10.08 12.68
C ILE A 18 -19.73 8.70 12.40
N THR A 19 -19.74 7.78 13.38
CA THR A 19 -20.25 6.42 13.20
C THR A 19 -21.73 6.35 12.84
N LYS A 20 -22.47 7.42 13.06
CA LYS A 20 -23.90 7.54 12.66
C LYS A 20 -24.10 7.93 11.21
N VAL A 21 -23.06 8.35 10.53
CA VAL A 21 -23.08 8.80 9.14
C VAL A 21 -22.56 7.70 8.22
N PRO A 22 -23.38 7.12 7.34
CA PRO A 22 -22.92 6.23 6.29
C PRO A 22 -21.88 6.92 5.40
N ARG A 23 -20.69 6.30 5.26
CA ARG A 23 -19.54 6.89 4.55
C ARG A 23 -18.64 5.85 3.85
N PRO A 24 -19.22 4.85 3.16
CA PRO A 24 -18.39 3.93 2.39
C PRO A 24 -17.74 4.68 1.22
N THR A 25 -16.54 4.27 0.84
CA THR A 25 -15.78 4.85 -0.28
C THR A 25 -16.67 5.05 -1.52
N HIS A 26 -16.52 6.16 -2.22
CA HIS A 26 -17.32 6.63 -3.38
C HIS A 26 -18.76 7.07 -3.05
N HIS A 27 -19.18 7.07 -1.78
CA HIS A 27 -20.54 7.48 -1.36
C HIS A 27 -20.52 8.46 -0.19
N LEU A 28 -19.86 9.61 -0.37
CA LEU A 28 -19.49 10.52 0.72
C LEU A 28 -20.34 11.79 0.83
N ASP A 29 -21.38 11.97 0.01
CA ASP A 29 -22.23 13.16 0.07
C ASP A 29 -22.80 13.42 1.46
N ARG A 30 -23.25 12.36 2.16
CA ARG A 30 -23.78 12.48 3.54
C ARG A 30 -22.70 12.86 4.55
N MET A 31 -21.49 12.37 4.38
CA MET A 31 -20.38 12.71 5.28
C MET A 31 -19.93 14.15 5.05
N LYS A 32 -19.83 14.58 3.81
CA LYS A 32 -19.57 15.99 3.47
C LYS A 32 -20.62 16.91 4.09
N ASP A 33 -21.91 16.62 3.90
CA ASP A 33 -23.02 17.42 4.46
C ASP A 33 -22.97 17.42 5.99
N PHE A 34 -22.64 16.29 6.61
CA PHE A 34 -22.43 16.19 8.07
C PHE A 34 -21.32 17.11 8.53
N LEU A 35 -20.12 17.06 7.90
CA LEU A 35 -18.98 17.89 8.24
C LEU A 35 -19.29 19.39 8.10
N ILE A 36 -19.94 19.79 7.01
CA ILE A 36 -20.39 21.16 6.79
C ILE A 36 -21.35 21.60 7.90
N GLY A 37 -22.40 20.81 8.16
CA GLY A 37 -23.37 21.11 9.21
C GLY A 37 -22.75 21.11 10.61
N TRP A 38 -21.72 20.28 10.83
CA TRP A 38 -20.97 20.28 12.08
C TRP A 38 -20.16 21.57 12.25
N ALA A 39 -19.45 22.01 11.21
CA ALA A 39 -18.71 23.29 11.22
C ALA A 39 -19.65 24.46 11.51
N GLU A 40 -20.82 24.52 10.86
CA GLU A 40 -21.83 25.56 11.07
C GLU A 40 -22.36 25.59 12.52
N ARG A 41 -22.65 24.40 13.11
CA ARG A 41 -23.10 24.29 14.52
C ARG A 41 -22.07 24.85 15.49
N HIS A 42 -20.77 24.71 15.19
CA HIS A 42 -19.68 25.18 16.03
C HIS A 42 -19.15 26.58 15.64
N GLY A 43 -19.76 27.24 14.65
CA GLY A 43 -19.39 28.58 14.20
C GLY A 43 -18.04 28.65 13.49
N LEU A 44 -17.56 27.53 12.94
CA LEU A 44 -16.33 27.44 12.19
C LEU A 44 -16.54 27.80 10.71
N LYS A 45 -15.55 28.43 10.10
CA LYS A 45 -15.50 28.62 8.66
C LYS A 45 -15.08 27.31 8.00
N TYR A 46 -15.54 27.11 6.77
CA TYR A 46 -15.15 25.95 5.97
C TYR A 46 -15.03 26.31 4.48
N ALA A 47 -14.36 25.46 3.74
CA ALA A 47 -14.32 25.44 2.28
C ALA A 47 -14.45 24.00 1.77
N THR A 48 -14.90 23.85 0.52
CA THR A 48 -14.97 22.57 -0.17
C THR A 48 -14.46 22.74 -1.59
N ASP A 49 -13.87 21.70 -2.15
CA ASP A 49 -13.47 21.65 -3.55
C ASP A 49 -14.44 20.82 -4.41
N GLU A 50 -14.11 20.68 -5.70
CA GLU A 50 -14.98 20.02 -6.68
C GLU A 50 -15.11 18.51 -6.43
N VAL A 51 -14.09 17.87 -5.81
CA VAL A 51 -14.12 16.42 -5.53
C VAL A 51 -14.82 16.08 -4.22
N GLY A 52 -15.06 17.09 -3.34
CA GLY A 52 -15.80 16.93 -2.10
C GLY A 52 -14.95 16.90 -0.84
N ASN A 53 -13.68 17.26 -0.92
CA ASN A 53 -12.88 17.52 0.27
C ASN A 53 -13.47 18.66 1.08
N VAL A 54 -13.32 18.61 2.40
CA VAL A 54 -13.75 19.65 3.32
C VAL A 54 -12.56 20.15 4.11
N VAL A 55 -12.37 21.46 4.16
CA VAL A 55 -11.41 22.11 5.07
C VAL A 55 -12.18 22.97 6.05
N MET A 56 -11.95 22.76 7.34
CA MET A 56 -12.50 23.62 8.42
C MET A 56 -11.38 24.48 9.02
N TYR A 57 -11.69 25.74 9.33
CA TYR A 57 -10.74 26.72 9.83
C TYR A 57 -11.04 27.08 11.27
N CYS A 58 -10.13 26.78 12.20
CA CYS A 58 -10.23 27.15 13.59
C CYS A 58 -9.22 28.26 13.90
N PRO A 59 -9.67 29.40 14.49
CA PRO A 59 -8.76 30.45 14.94
C PRO A 59 -7.80 29.93 16.00
N ALA A 60 -6.64 30.55 16.11
CA ALA A 60 -5.70 30.27 17.19
C ALA A 60 -6.30 30.53 18.57
N THR A 61 -5.80 29.84 19.57
CA THR A 61 -5.98 30.21 20.98
C THR A 61 -5.51 31.67 21.19
N PRO A 62 -6.24 32.50 21.94
CA PRO A 62 -5.86 33.90 22.17
C PRO A 62 -4.42 34.07 22.64
N GLY A 63 -3.64 34.91 21.93
CA GLY A 63 -2.22 35.12 22.13
C GLY A 63 -1.30 34.30 21.25
N TYR A 64 -1.83 33.38 20.43
CA TYR A 64 -1.08 32.50 19.51
C TYR A 64 -1.43 32.75 18.05
N GLU A 65 -2.02 33.90 17.70
CA GLU A 65 -2.49 34.24 16.36
C GLU A 65 -1.36 34.32 15.32
N ASN A 66 -0.12 34.54 15.77
CA ASN A 66 1.07 34.60 14.92
C ASN A 66 1.84 33.28 14.84
N ALA A 67 1.37 32.23 15.52
CA ALA A 67 1.97 30.90 15.44
C ALA A 67 1.79 30.30 14.05
N PRO A 68 2.61 29.32 13.66
CA PRO A 68 2.40 28.60 12.40
C PRO A 68 1.02 27.98 12.30
N THR A 69 0.39 28.07 11.13
CA THR A 69 -0.85 27.34 10.83
C THR A 69 -0.53 25.86 10.68
N ILE A 70 -1.26 25.02 11.44
CA ILE A 70 -1.13 23.57 11.41
C ILE A 70 -2.29 22.96 10.63
N VAL A 71 -1.97 22.06 9.70
CA VAL A 71 -2.96 21.25 8.98
C VAL A 71 -3.12 19.93 9.73
N LEU A 72 -4.34 19.62 10.19
CA LEU A 72 -4.72 18.29 10.68
C LEU A 72 -5.45 17.56 9.56
N GLN A 73 -4.98 16.39 9.18
CA GLN A 73 -5.55 15.71 8.02
C GLN A 73 -5.97 14.28 8.37
N GLY A 74 -7.13 13.89 7.82
CA GLY A 74 -7.66 12.54 7.82
C GLY A 74 -8.67 12.37 6.68
N HIS A 75 -9.05 11.11 6.36
CA HIS A 75 -9.98 10.83 5.29
C HIS A 75 -11.42 10.54 5.78
N GLN A 76 -12.39 10.93 4.95
CA GLN A 76 -13.83 10.86 5.27
C GLN A 76 -14.40 9.46 5.16
N ASP A 77 -13.89 8.67 4.20
CA ASP A 77 -14.42 7.36 3.84
C ASP A 77 -13.99 6.24 4.81
N MET A 78 -14.49 5.08 4.58
CA MET A 78 -14.11 3.83 5.24
C MET A 78 -14.36 2.64 4.32
N VAL A 79 -13.57 1.58 4.47
CA VAL A 79 -13.83 0.29 3.85
C VAL A 79 -15.13 -0.31 4.39
N ALA A 80 -16.01 -0.76 3.49
CA ALA A 80 -17.35 -1.27 3.79
C ALA A 80 -17.37 -2.81 3.76
N GLU A 81 -16.91 -3.46 4.84
CA GLU A 81 -16.86 -4.91 4.96
C GLU A 81 -17.72 -5.41 6.12
N LYS A 82 -18.39 -6.55 5.91
CA LYS A 82 -19.21 -7.19 6.96
C LYS A 82 -19.12 -8.70 6.92
N ARG A 83 -19.39 -9.32 8.06
CA ARG A 83 -19.53 -10.79 8.12
C ARG A 83 -20.76 -11.23 7.33
N GLY A 84 -20.68 -12.41 6.73
CA GLY A 84 -21.76 -12.96 5.91
C GLY A 84 -23.07 -13.25 6.63
N ASP A 85 -23.05 -13.32 7.96
CA ASP A 85 -24.20 -13.55 8.84
C ASP A 85 -24.89 -12.25 9.31
N ILE A 86 -24.38 -11.08 8.91
CA ILE A 86 -24.89 -9.77 9.34
C ILE A 86 -25.66 -9.08 8.20
N GLU A 87 -26.86 -8.63 8.51
CA GLU A 87 -27.60 -7.68 7.67
C GLU A 87 -27.18 -6.25 8.03
N HIS A 88 -26.58 -5.54 7.10
CA HIS A 88 -26.17 -4.15 7.24
C HIS A 88 -26.11 -3.50 5.85
N ASP A 89 -26.67 -2.32 5.72
CA ASP A 89 -26.60 -1.50 4.52
C ASP A 89 -25.66 -0.29 4.75
N PHE A 90 -24.43 -0.37 4.29
CA PHE A 90 -23.45 0.70 4.47
C PHE A 90 -23.85 2.06 3.85
N LEU A 91 -24.85 2.09 2.98
CA LEU A 91 -25.36 3.34 2.42
C LEU A 91 -26.40 4.01 3.34
N ASN A 92 -27.01 3.27 4.26
CA ASN A 92 -28.13 3.78 5.04
C ASN A 92 -28.04 3.54 6.54
N ASP A 93 -27.34 2.50 6.98
CA ASP A 93 -27.28 2.11 8.39
C ASP A 93 -26.07 2.73 9.10
N PRO A 94 -26.22 3.18 10.36
CA PRO A 94 -25.10 3.61 11.19
C PRO A 94 -24.27 2.41 11.67
N ILE A 95 -22.98 2.63 11.89
CA ILE A 95 -22.10 1.64 12.51
C ILE A 95 -22.47 1.46 13.99
N LYS A 96 -22.71 0.24 14.41
CA LYS A 96 -23.05 -0.10 15.79
C LYS A 96 -21.79 -0.44 16.58
N THR A 97 -21.35 0.51 17.38
CA THR A 97 -20.13 0.37 18.20
C THR A 97 -20.34 -0.44 19.47
N VAL A 98 -19.36 -1.25 19.84
CA VAL A 98 -19.33 -2.07 21.05
C VAL A 98 -18.00 -1.87 21.78
N VAL A 99 -18.08 -1.67 23.10
CA VAL A 99 -16.90 -1.66 23.99
C VAL A 99 -16.72 -3.04 24.59
N GLU A 100 -15.59 -3.68 24.33
CA GLU A 100 -15.25 -5.02 24.79
C GLU A 100 -13.84 -5.04 25.40
N GLY A 101 -13.77 -5.08 26.72
CA GLY A 101 -12.49 -4.91 27.43
C GLY A 101 -11.86 -3.57 27.12
N ASP A 102 -10.61 -3.59 26.66
CA ASP A 102 -9.85 -2.39 26.29
C ASP A 102 -10.01 -2.01 24.79
N TRP A 103 -11.00 -2.57 24.11
CA TRP A 103 -11.20 -2.36 22.68
C TRP A 103 -12.59 -1.80 22.36
N VAL A 104 -12.65 -0.95 21.35
CA VAL A 104 -13.88 -0.59 20.63
C VAL A 104 -13.89 -1.34 19.31
N ARG A 105 -15.02 -1.95 18.96
CA ARG A 105 -15.26 -2.63 17.67
C ARG A 105 -16.69 -2.36 17.19
N ALA A 106 -17.02 -2.84 16.00
CA ALA A 106 -18.40 -2.81 15.48
C ALA A 106 -19.09 -4.20 15.61
N GLU A 107 -20.42 -4.22 15.54
CA GLU A 107 -21.23 -5.46 15.56
C GLU A 107 -21.19 -6.17 14.19
N GLY A 108 -20.03 -6.78 13.84
CA GLY A 108 -19.90 -7.62 12.65
C GLY A 108 -19.71 -6.87 11.34
N THR A 109 -19.39 -5.59 11.42
CA THR A 109 -18.93 -4.75 10.29
C THR A 109 -17.54 -4.20 10.58
N THR A 110 -16.88 -3.58 9.58
CA THR A 110 -15.79 -2.64 9.83
C THR A 110 -16.26 -1.55 10.80
N LEU A 111 -15.34 -1.07 11.64
CA LEU A 111 -15.61 -0.02 12.63
C LEU A 111 -15.52 1.38 12.00
N GLY A 112 -14.63 1.53 11.01
CA GLY A 112 -14.26 2.82 10.42
C GLY A 112 -13.50 3.71 11.40
N ALA A 113 -12.71 3.12 12.31
CA ALA A 113 -11.75 3.84 13.13
C ALA A 113 -10.62 4.40 12.26
N ASP A 114 -10.28 3.69 11.23
CA ASP A 114 -9.56 4.11 10.05
C ASP A 114 -10.53 4.84 9.09
N ASN A 115 -10.43 6.13 8.81
CA ASN A 115 -9.72 7.14 9.60
C ASN A 115 -10.68 8.01 10.42
N GLY A 116 -11.81 7.42 10.87
CA GLY A 116 -12.81 8.12 11.67
C GLY A 116 -12.28 8.66 13.01
N LEU A 117 -11.27 7.99 13.64
CA LEU A 117 -10.64 8.50 14.86
C LEU A 117 -9.71 9.68 14.57
N GLY A 118 -9.00 9.70 13.44
CA GLY A 118 -8.23 10.85 12.99
C GLY A 118 -9.14 12.06 12.76
N CYS A 119 -10.23 11.88 12.00
CA CYS A 119 -11.24 12.91 11.77
C CYS A 119 -11.87 13.41 13.08
N ALA A 120 -12.26 12.50 13.97
CA ALA A 120 -12.81 12.84 15.29
C ALA A 120 -11.84 13.64 16.16
N SER A 121 -10.56 13.31 16.08
CA SER A 121 -9.51 14.03 16.83
C SER A 121 -9.31 15.44 16.30
N ALA A 122 -9.29 15.62 14.96
CA ALA A 122 -9.23 16.94 14.35
C ALA A 122 -10.45 17.79 14.75
N MET A 123 -11.67 17.21 14.73
CA MET A 123 -12.89 17.85 15.20
C MET A 123 -12.79 18.23 16.68
N ALA A 124 -12.36 17.31 17.53
CA ALA A 124 -12.21 17.55 18.98
C ALA A 124 -11.24 18.69 19.28
N VAL A 125 -10.09 18.78 18.58
CA VAL A 125 -9.13 19.89 18.72
C VAL A 125 -9.81 21.24 18.48
N MET A 126 -10.68 21.34 17.48
CA MET A 126 -11.31 22.62 17.10
C MET A 126 -12.35 23.13 18.10
N ILE A 127 -12.84 22.28 19.00
CA ILE A 127 -13.91 22.64 19.96
C ILE A 127 -13.47 22.53 21.43
N ASP A 128 -12.29 22.01 21.71
CA ASP A 128 -11.79 21.90 23.07
C ASP A 128 -11.24 23.28 23.55
N PRO A 129 -11.90 23.95 24.49
CA PRO A 129 -11.51 25.29 24.93
C PRO A 129 -10.23 25.32 25.81
N ASP A 130 -9.80 24.14 26.26
CA ASP A 130 -8.66 24.01 27.18
C ASP A 130 -7.34 23.85 26.43
N LEU A 131 -7.38 23.67 25.08
CA LEU A 131 -6.18 23.47 24.26
C LEU A 131 -5.49 24.78 23.90
N VAL A 132 -4.18 24.67 23.76
CA VAL A 132 -3.32 25.76 23.24
C VAL A 132 -2.81 25.35 21.86
N HIS A 133 -3.18 26.14 20.84
CA HIS A 133 -2.75 25.91 19.46
C HIS A 133 -2.69 27.20 18.65
N GLY A 134 -1.89 27.23 17.61
CA GLY A 134 -1.94 28.24 16.55
C GLY A 134 -3.19 28.09 15.68
N PRO A 135 -3.31 28.80 14.55
CA PRO A 135 -4.39 28.57 13.60
C PRO A 135 -4.40 27.12 13.13
N ILE A 136 -5.60 26.50 13.03
CA ILE A 136 -5.78 25.10 12.56
C ILE A 136 -6.56 25.09 11.26
N GLU A 137 -6.12 24.28 10.32
CA GLU A 137 -6.83 23.89 9.12
C GLU A 137 -7.08 22.37 9.19
N ALA A 138 -8.31 21.92 9.41
CA ALA A 138 -8.64 20.50 9.42
C ALA A 138 -9.09 20.07 8.02
N LEU A 139 -8.27 19.28 7.34
CA LEU A 139 -8.51 18.76 6.00
C LEU A 139 -9.09 17.33 6.09
N PHE A 140 -10.27 17.15 5.54
CA PHE A 140 -10.96 15.87 5.43
C PHE A 140 -11.07 15.49 3.95
N THR A 141 -10.27 14.52 3.53
CA THR A 141 -10.20 14.07 2.14
C THR A 141 -11.24 13.00 1.83
N VAL A 142 -11.57 12.82 0.55
CA VAL A 142 -12.50 11.78 0.06
C VAL A 142 -11.71 10.62 -0.58
N ASP A 143 -12.31 9.41 -0.53
CA ASP A 143 -11.87 8.22 -1.28
C ASP A 143 -10.36 7.90 -1.13
N GLU A 144 -9.83 7.93 0.10
CA GLU A 144 -8.46 7.51 0.39
C GLU A 144 -8.31 6.03 0.10
N GLU A 145 -9.23 5.22 0.58
CA GLU A 145 -9.22 3.75 0.56
C GLU A 145 -9.21 3.15 -0.85
N GLN A 146 -9.69 3.93 -1.84
CA GLN A 146 -9.68 3.54 -3.24
C GLN A 146 -9.45 4.75 -4.16
N GLY A 147 -8.24 4.86 -4.68
CA GLY A 147 -7.92 5.82 -5.75
C GLY A 147 -7.36 7.15 -5.28
N LEU A 148 -7.33 7.46 -3.97
CA LEU A 148 -6.80 8.71 -3.43
C LEU A 148 -7.40 9.95 -4.11
N THR A 149 -8.69 9.87 -4.49
CA THR A 149 -9.38 10.88 -5.31
C THR A 149 -9.34 12.25 -4.63
N GLY A 150 -9.51 12.29 -3.31
CA GLY A 150 -9.44 13.49 -2.51
C GLY A 150 -8.11 14.19 -2.58
N ALA A 151 -7.03 13.48 -2.29
CA ALA A 151 -5.69 14.04 -2.34
C ALA A 151 -5.33 14.51 -3.76
N ASN A 152 -5.63 13.68 -4.78
CA ASN A 152 -5.39 14.02 -6.19
C ASN A 152 -6.20 15.21 -6.66
N GLY A 153 -7.45 15.34 -6.21
CA GLY A 153 -8.36 16.43 -6.58
C GLY A 153 -8.27 17.69 -5.69
N LEU A 154 -7.47 17.66 -4.61
CA LEU A 154 -7.37 18.76 -3.65
C LEU A 154 -7.02 20.08 -4.34
N ASP A 155 -7.84 21.13 -4.09
CA ASP A 155 -7.46 22.51 -4.41
C ASP A 155 -6.47 23.04 -3.36
N PRO A 156 -5.18 23.20 -3.70
CA PRO A 156 -4.18 23.65 -2.74
C PRO A 156 -4.41 25.08 -2.24
N ALA A 157 -5.28 25.86 -2.89
CA ALA A 157 -5.62 27.21 -2.44
C ALA A 157 -6.45 27.22 -1.15
N MET A 158 -7.07 26.07 -0.79
CA MET A 158 -7.77 25.93 0.50
C MET A 158 -6.82 25.79 1.69
N ILE A 159 -5.54 25.52 1.47
CA ILE A 159 -4.54 25.24 2.53
C ILE A 159 -3.48 26.30 2.55
N SER A 160 -3.37 27.02 3.67
CA SER A 160 -2.32 28.01 3.89
C SER A 160 -1.15 27.48 4.73
N GLY A 161 -1.42 26.52 5.62
CA GLY A 161 -0.43 25.88 6.48
C GLY A 161 0.68 25.18 5.71
N ARG A 162 1.84 25.04 6.33
CA ARG A 162 3.01 24.31 5.77
C ARG A 162 3.56 23.26 6.74
N ILE A 163 2.84 23.02 7.83
CA ILE A 163 3.08 21.94 8.78
C ILE A 163 1.82 21.08 8.77
N LEU A 164 1.95 19.80 8.42
CA LEU A 164 0.82 18.88 8.34
C LEU A 164 1.00 17.69 9.28
N LEU A 165 0.01 17.46 10.11
CA LEU A 165 -0.14 16.26 10.93
C LEU A 165 -1.19 15.37 10.28
N ASN A 166 -0.75 14.33 9.58
CA ASN A 166 -1.63 13.28 9.11
C ASN A 166 -1.97 12.35 10.27
N LEU A 167 -3.25 12.12 10.50
CA LEU A 167 -3.79 11.40 11.66
C LEU A 167 -4.24 9.98 11.30
N ASP A 168 -3.52 9.35 10.36
CA ASP A 168 -3.93 8.13 9.66
C ASP A 168 -3.04 6.91 9.94
N SER A 169 -2.06 7.04 10.81
CA SER A 169 -1.28 5.88 11.25
C SER A 169 -2.03 5.05 12.28
N GLU A 170 -1.78 3.73 12.27
CA GLU A 170 -2.55 2.74 12.99
C GLU A 170 -1.78 2.11 14.16
N GLU A 171 -0.65 2.66 14.53
CA GLU A 171 0.18 2.14 15.62
C GLU A 171 0.69 3.26 16.51
N HIS A 172 0.20 3.29 17.76
CA HIS A 172 0.69 4.24 18.75
C HIS A 172 2.17 4.01 19.08
N GLY A 173 2.93 5.11 19.19
CA GLY A 173 4.37 5.04 19.41
C GLY A 173 5.20 5.02 18.13
N MET A 174 4.56 5.02 16.98
CA MET A 174 5.18 5.17 15.67
C MET A 174 4.92 6.57 15.09
N ILE A 175 5.96 7.16 14.51
CA ILE A 175 5.87 8.38 13.70
C ILE A 175 6.35 8.05 12.30
N VAL A 176 5.47 8.19 11.32
CA VAL A 176 5.80 7.96 9.90
C VAL A 176 6.23 9.29 9.28
N ILE A 177 7.37 9.27 8.58
CA ILE A 177 8.00 10.45 7.97
C ILE A 177 8.23 10.32 6.48
N GLY A 178 7.66 9.30 5.85
CA GLY A 178 7.83 9.05 4.43
C GLY A 178 6.97 7.92 3.93
N CYS A 179 6.71 7.91 2.62
CA CYS A 179 6.00 6.82 1.95
C CYS A 179 6.54 6.60 0.53
N ALA A 180 6.32 5.40 -0.02
CA ALA A 180 6.72 5.11 -1.39
C ALA A 180 5.62 5.50 -2.38
N GLY A 181 6.00 6.21 -3.43
CA GLY A 181 5.24 6.27 -4.66
C GLY A 181 5.34 4.96 -5.44
N SER A 182 4.48 4.78 -6.42
CA SER A 182 4.45 3.57 -7.27
C SER A 182 4.30 3.88 -8.76
N MET A 183 4.61 2.88 -9.57
CA MET A 183 4.40 2.86 -11.02
C MET A 183 4.13 1.42 -11.44
N CYS A 184 3.10 1.21 -12.25
CA CYS A 184 2.83 -0.07 -12.88
C CYS A 184 3.33 -0.06 -14.32
N THR A 185 4.16 -1.04 -14.69
CA THR A 185 4.66 -1.21 -16.07
C THR A 185 4.04 -2.46 -16.67
N ILE A 186 3.36 -2.30 -17.80
CA ILE A 186 2.73 -3.37 -18.56
C ILE A 186 3.45 -3.48 -19.90
N ALA A 187 4.10 -4.61 -20.13
CA ALA A 187 4.79 -4.94 -21.37
C ALA A 187 4.01 -6.01 -22.14
N THR A 188 3.64 -5.71 -23.35
CA THR A 188 3.02 -6.64 -24.29
C THR A 188 4.09 -7.13 -25.25
N TYR A 189 4.47 -8.39 -25.13
CA TYR A 189 5.40 -9.08 -26.02
C TYR A 189 4.64 -9.69 -27.18
N PRO A 190 4.73 -9.19 -28.41
CA PRO A 190 4.10 -9.78 -29.58
C PRO A 190 4.83 -11.07 -29.93
N MET A 191 4.07 -12.12 -30.21
CA MET A 191 4.61 -13.42 -30.62
C MET A 191 3.69 -14.09 -31.61
N GLU A 192 4.17 -15.14 -32.26
CA GLU A 192 3.38 -15.99 -33.12
C GLU A 192 3.32 -17.42 -32.57
N GLU A 193 2.19 -18.06 -32.74
CA GLU A 193 2.10 -19.48 -32.48
C GLU A 193 2.30 -20.30 -33.77
N VAL A 194 2.95 -21.45 -33.60
CA VAL A 194 3.13 -22.46 -34.63
C VAL A 194 2.61 -23.82 -34.16
N GLU A 195 2.49 -24.77 -35.05
CA GLU A 195 2.18 -26.17 -34.69
C GLU A 195 3.33 -26.74 -33.84
N ALA A 196 2.99 -27.42 -32.74
CA ALA A 196 3.99 -28.05 -31.90
C ALA A 196 4.71 -29.20 -32.66
N PRO A 197 6.06 -29.18 -32.69
CA PRO A 197 6.80 -30.18 -33.48
C PRO A 197 6.77 -31.58 -32.86
N GLU A 198 7.06 -32.59 -33.66
CA GLU A 198 7.40 -33.93 -33.16
C GLU A 198 8.82 -33.95 -32.62
N GLY A 199 9.17 -34.98 -31.81
CA GLY A 199 10.51 -35.15 -31.26
C GLY A 199 10.77 -34.40 -29.96
N PHE A 200 9.71 -33.93 -29.28
CA PHE A 200 9.76 -33.34 -27.98
C PHE A 200 8.82 -34.03 -27.00
N ASP A 201 9.25 -34.19 -25.76
CA ASP A 201 8.43 -34.63 -24.64
C ASP A 201 7.98 -33.39 -23.86
N TRP A 202 6.67 -33.35 -23.53
CA TRP A 202 6.05 -32.17 -22.98
C TRP A 202 5.80 -32.29 -21.48
N TYR A 203 6.15 -31.25 -20.75
CA TYR A 203 6.01 -31.19 -19.29
C TYR A 203 5.32 -29.90 -18.86
N GLU A 204 4.41 -30.02 -17.91
CA GLU A 204 3.99 -28.88 -17.11
C GLU A 204 5.01 -28.72 -15.97
N VAL A 205 5.63 -27.56 -15.92
CA VAL A 205 6.47 -27.13 -14.82
C VAL A 205 5.64 -26.20 -13.95
N HIS A 206 5.56 -26.50 -12.66
CA HIS A 206 4.66 -25.81 -11.75
C HIS A 206 5.37 -25.47 -10.43
N ILE A 207 5.22 -24.22 -9.97
CA ILE A 207 5.58 -23.76 -8.64
C ILE A 207 4.33 -23.21 -7.98
N ASP A 208 4.07 -23.57 -6.70
CA ASP A 208 2.86 -23.23 -5.99
C ASP A 208 3.08 -23.20 -4.47
N HIS A 209 2.12 -22.64 -3.74
CA HIS A 209 2.12 -22.56 -2.28
C HIS A 209 3.24 -21.69 -1.68
N LEU A 210 3.85 -20.78 -2.46
CA LEU A 210 4.66 -19.72 -1.90
C LEU A 210 3.77 -18.81 -1.04
N LYS A 211 4.33 -18.19 -0.01
CA LYS A 211 3.58 -17.33 0.92
C LYS A 211 2.98 -16.11 0.22
N GLY A 212 3.72 -15.56 -0.76
CA GLY A 212 3.33 -14.30 -1.39
C GLY A 212 3.37 -13.14 -0.40
N GLY A 213 2.50 -12.16 -0.58
CA GLY A 213 2.36 -11.00 0.30
C GLY A 213 2.27 -9.69 -0.45
N HIS A 214 2.18 -8.58 0.30
CA HIS A 214 2.10 -7.25 -0.28
C HIS A 214 3.46 -6.81 -0.85
N SER A 215 3.49 -6.43 -2.14
CA SER A 215 4.73 -6.08 -2.87
C SER A 215 5.43 -4.81 -2.38
N GLY A 216 4.83 -4.06 -1.48
CA GLY A 216 5.44 -2.95 -0.78
C GLY A 216 5.86 -3.38 0.63
N MET A 217 4.90 -3.54 1.53
CA MET A 217 5.15 -3.76 2.96
C MET A 217 5.95 -5.02 3.29
N GLU A 218 5.91 -6.04 2.44
CA GLU A 218 6.53 -7.35 2.70
C GLU A 218 7.64 -7.72 1.70
N ILE A 219 7.99 -6.84 0.77
CA ILE A 219 9.00 -7.11 -0.27
C ILE A 219 10.40 -7.38 0.34
N HIS A 220 10.68 -6.80 1.50
CA HIS A 220 11.94 -6.96 2.22
C HIS A 220 12.09 -8.33 2.90
N LEU A 221 11.01 -9.12 2.99
CA LEU A 221 11.03 -10.43 3.66
C LEU A 221 11.72 -11.52 2.83
N GLY A 222 12.15 -11.21 1.60
CA GLY A 222 12.87 -12.12 0.73
C GLY A 222 12.06 -13.33 0.25
N ARG A 223 10.73 -13.17 0.17
CA ARG A 223 9.82 -14.23 -0.31
C ARG A 223 10.07 -14.54 -1.79
N GLY A 224 9.81 -15.78 -2.18
CA GLY A 224 9.95 -16.24 -3.55
C GLY A 224 8.96 -15.55 -4.49
N ASN A 225 9.43 -15.21 -5.70
CA ASN A 225 8.57 -14.78 -6.80
C ASN A 225 8.43 -15.95 -7.78
N ALA A 226 7.22 -16.50 -7.88
CA ALA A 226 6.96 -17.70 -8.67
C ALA A 226 7.33 -17.53 -10.15
N ASN A 227 7.04 -16.35 -10.75
CA ASN A 227 7.36 -16.06 -12.13
C ASN A 227 8.87 -16.10 -12.39
N GLN A 228 9.66 -15.47 -11.51
CA GLN A 228 11.10 -15.42 -11.66
C GLN A 228 11.77 -16.78 -11.41
N LEU A 229 11.28 -17.54 -10.43
CA LEU A 229 11.77 -18.89 -10.14
C LEU A 229 11.46 -19.84 -11.31
N LEU A 230 10.28 -19.77 -11.88
CA LEU A 230 9.91 -20.57 -13.05
C LEU A 230 10.77 -20.20 -14.26
N ALA A 231 10.92 -18.91 -14.56
CA ALA A 231 11.76 -18.45 -15.66
C ALA A 231 13.24 -18.84 -15.48
N ARG A 232 13.78 -18.81 -14.25
CA ARG A 232 15.11 -19.32 -13.94
C ARG A 232 15.25 -20.79 -14.28
N PHE A 233 14.28 -21.62 -13.95
CA PHE A 233 14.31 -23.05 -14.29
C PHE A 233 14.29 -23.27 -15.81
N LEU A 234 13.42 -22.56 -16.53
CA LEU A 234 13.36 -22.68 -17.99
C LEU A 234 14.65 -22.22 -18.67
N TRP A 235 15.26 -21.13 -18.16
CA TRP A 235 16.54 -20.66 -18.64
C TRP A 235 17.67 -21.69 -18.44
N LEU A 236 17.71 -22.35 -17.28
CA LEU A 236 18.65 -23.44 -17.00
C LEU A 236 18.39 -24.67 -17.88
N ALA A 237 17.12 -24.99 -18.15
CA ALA A 237 16.76 -26.09 -19.03
C ALA A 237 17.21 -25.83 -20.47
N GLU A 238 17.13 -24.60 -20.94
CA GLU A 238 17.65 -24.24 -22.27
C GLU A 238 19.18 -24.34 -22.34
N ASP A 239 19.89 -23.96 -21.27
CA ASP A 239 21.35 -24.12 -21.21
C ASP A 239 21.79 -25.60 -21.22
N GLU A 240 21.04 -26.48 -20.54
CA GLU A 240 21.37 -27.91 -20.41
C GLU A 240 20.94 -28.72 -21.64
N PHE A 241 19.74 -28.50 -22.17
CA PHE A 241 19.15 -29.32 -23.24
C PHE A 241 19.20 -28.67 -24.62
N GLY A 242 19.70 -27.44 -24.72
CA GLY A 242 19.59 -26.63 -25.92
C GLY A 242 18.20 -26.01 -26.09
N THR A 243 17.67 -25.99 -27.29
CA THR A 243 16.37 -25.39 -27.55
C THR A 243 15.26 -26.11 -26.78
N ILE A 244 14.55 -25.37 -25.95
CA ILE A 244 13.27 -25.78 -25.35
C ILE A 244 12.11 -25.18 -26.13
N MET A 245 10.96 -25.87 -26.14
CA MET A 245 9.72 -25.36 -26.69
C MET A 245 8.83 -24.83 -25.57
N LEU A 246 8.10 -23.75 -25.80
CA LEU A 246 7.19 -23.17 -24.80
C LEU A 246 5.80 -23.02 -25.42
N SER A 247 4.79 -23.63 -24.83
CA SER A 247 3.41 -23.50 -25.28
C SER A 247 2.60 -22.52 -24.45
N ASP A 248 2.86 -22.46 -23.15
CA ASP A 248 2.13 -21.58 -22.21
C ASP A 248 3.03 -21.12 -21.06
N PHE A 249 2.75 -19.92 -20.56
CA PHE A 249 3.30 -19.40 -19.34
C PHE A 249 2.20 -18.60 -18.62
N GLN A 250 1.89 -18.99 -17.38
CA GLN A 250 0.85 -18.36 -16.57
C GLN A 250 1.34 -18.22 -15.13
N GLY A 251 1.39 -17.01 -14.61
CA GLY A 251 1.76 -16.82 -13.21
C GLY A 251 1.47 -15.43 -12.66
N GLY A 252 1.15 -15.38 -11.38
CA GLY A 252 0.83 -14.16 -10.68
C GLY A 252 -0.54 -13.57 -11.02
N GLY A 253 -0.76 -12.32 -10.64
CA GLY A 253 -2.06 -11.65 -10.82
C GLY A 253 -1.99 -10.16 -10.52
N LEU A 254 -2.35 -9.76 -9.29
CA LEU A 254 -2.43 -8.34 -8.91
C LEU A 254 -1.03 -7.67 -8.85
N PRO A 255 -0.89 -6.43 -9.35
CA PRO A 255 0.39 -5.70 -9.34
C PRO A 255 1.02 -5.55 -7.95
N ASN A 256 0.21 -5.36 -6.92
CA ASN A 256 0.64 -5.17 -5.54
C ASN A 256 0.84 -6.47 -4.74
N ALA A 257 0.74 -7.63 -5.38
CA ALA A 257 0.93 -8.93 -4.76
C ALA A 257 2.20 -9.64 -5.29
N ILE A 258 3.00 -10.23 -4.41
CA ILE A 258 4.12 -11.10 -4.77
C ILE A 258 3.53 -12.42 -5.29
N PRO A 259 3.87 -12.88 -6.51
CA PRO A 259 3.32 -14.10 -7.10
C PRO A 259 3.59 -15.34 -6.27
N ARG A 260 2.52 -16.07 -5.96
CA ARG A 260 2.56 -17.30 -5.13
C ARG A 260 2.67 -18.57 -5.96
N GLU A 261 2.26 -18.48 -7.21
CA GLU A 261 2.17 -19.60 -8.14
C GLU A 261 2.52 -19.18 -9.57
N ALA A 262 3.11 -20.09 -10.32
CA ALA A 262 3.33 -19.97 -11.75
C ALA A 262 3.44 -21.36 -12.38
N LYS A 263 3.06 -21.47 -13.64
CA LYS A 263 3.19 -22.70 -14.42
C LYS A 263 3.54 -22.41 -15.88
N ALA A 264 4.24 -23.35 -16.49
CA ALA A 264 4.52 -23.33 -17.92
C ALA A 264 4.35 -24.72 -18.53
N LEU A 265 3.94 -24.78 -19.80
CA LEU A 265 3.97 -26.01 -20.59
C LEU A 265 5.16 -25.96 -21.54
N VAL A 266 6.16 -26.80 -21.28
CA VAL A 266 7.45 -26.81 -21.96
C VAL A 266 7.72 -28.13 -22.65
N GLY A 267 8.28 -28.10 -23.84
CA GLY A 267 8.79 -29.27 -24.56
C GLY A 267 10.32 -29.36 -24.50
N ILE A 268 10.84 -30.49 -24.14
CA ILE A 268 12.28 -30.80 -24.17
C ILE A 268 12.56 -31.83 -25.27
N PRO A 269 13.77 -31.84 -25.87
CA PRO A 269 14.08 -32.84 -26.88
C PRO A 269 13.90 -34.27 -26.36
N ALA A 270 13.17 -35.11 -27.08
CA ALA A 270 12.82 -36.46 -26.66
C ALA A 270 14.06 -37.31 -26.37
N GLY A 271 13.95 -38.17 -25.34
CA GLY A 271 15.07 -39.00 -24.85
C GLY A 271 15.89 -38.36 -23.74
N ASN A 272 15.44 -37.20 -23.21
CA ASN A 272 16.08 -36.51 -22.09
C ASN A 272 15.20 -36.53 -20.81
N GLU A 273 14.15 -37.35 -20.74
CA GLU A 273 13.16 -37.37 -19.69
C GLU A 273 13.79 -37.55 -18.31
N GLU A 274 14.65 -38.58 -18.15
CA GLU A 274 15.33 -38.87 -16.87
C GLU A 274 16.24 -37.69 -16.42
N ALA A 275 16.96 -37.09 -17.39
CA ALA A 275 17.84 -35.95 -17.11
C ALA A 275 17.04 -34.70 -16.72
N PHE A 276 15.91 -34.44 -17.36
CA PHE A 276 15.04 -33.30 -17.06
C PHE A 276 14.37 -33.44 -15.68
N GLU A 277 13.83 -34.63 -15.38
CA GLU A 277 13.26 -34.91 -14.05
C GLU A 277 14.32 -34.79 -12.97
N LYS A 278 15.54 -35.28 -13.23
CA LYS A 278 16.67 -35.13 -12.28
C LYS A 278 17.08 -33.67 -12.09
N MET A 279 17.12 -32.90 -13.15
CA MET A 279 17.35 -31.45 -13.08
C MET A 279 16.29 -30.76 -12.21
N ALA A 280 15.00 -31.12 -12.41
CA ALA A 280 13.89 -30.56 -11.62
C ALA A 280 14.01 -30.90 -10.13
N GLU A 281 14.42 -32.14 -9.77
CA GLU A 281 14.67 -32.52 -8.38
C GLU A 281 15.79 -31.68 -7.75
N ILE A 282 16.90 -31.50 -8.49
CA ILE A 282 18.06 -30.70 -8.02
C ILE A 282 17.62 -29.23 -7.86
N TYR A 283 16.91 -28.70 -8.83
CA TYR A 283 16.42 -27.32 -8.77
C TYR A 283 15.46 -27.11 -7.61
N SER A 284 14.49 -28.02 -7.42
CA SER A 284 13.58 -28.00 -6.27
C SER A 284 14.33 -27.95 -4.94
N ALA A 285 15.32 -28.84 -4.74
CA ALA A 285 16.15 -28.85 -3.53
C ALA A 285 16.92 -27.51 -3.35
N THR A 286 17.45 -26.97 -4.45
CA THR A 286 18.19 -25.70 -4.45
C THR A 286 17.31 -24.53 -3.98
N ILE A 287 16.11 -24.35 -4.58
CA ILE A 287 15.24 -23.24 -4.21
C ILE A 287 14.62 -23.40 -2.81
N HIS A 288 14.42 -24.63 -2.34
CA HIS A 288 14.00 -24.89 -0.96
C HIS A 288 15.09 -24.45 0.05
N ASP A 289 16.36 -24.73 -0.23
CA ASP A 289 17.44 -24.26 0.64
C ASP A 289 17.61 -22.72 0.59
N GLU A 290 17.57 -22.12 -0.61
CA GLU A 290 17.65 -20.67 -0.80
C GLU A 290 16.53 -19.91 -0.06
N LEU A 291 15.31 -20.42 -0.11
CA LEU A 291 14.12 -19.75 0.43
C LEU A 291 13.69 -20.24 1.82
N ARG A 292 14.42 -21.17 2.41
CA ARG A 292 14.05 -21.85 3.66
C ARG A 292 13.66 -20.90 4.80
N LEU A 293 14.36 -19.78 4.95
CA LEU A 293 14.08 -18.82 6.02
C LEU A 293 12.85 -17.95 5.73
N ALA A 294 12.57 -17.65 4.45
CA ALA A 294 11.44 -16.82 4.05
C ALA A 294 10.16 -17.63 3.86
N GLU A 295 10.24 -18.76 3.17
CA GLU A 295 9.08 -19.58 2.78
C GLU A 295 8.86 -20.77 3.75
N GLY A 296 9.89 -21.33 4.37
CA GLY A 296 9.83 -22.63 5.03
C GLY A 296 9.78 -23.77 4.01
N ASP A 297 9.14 -24.89 4.38
CA ASP A 297 9.09 -26.12 3.57
C ASP A 297 7.71 -26.38 2.93
N THR A 298 6.88 -25.35 2.76
CA THR A 298 5.46 -25.55 2.37
C THR A 298 5.20 -25.40 0.88
N PHE A 299 6.06 -24.71 0.13
CA PHE A 299 5.85 -24.53 -1.31
C PHE A 299 6.28 -25.78 -2.11
N ILE A 300 5.75 -25.89 -3.31
CA ILE A 300 5.93 -27.05 -4.19
C ILE A 300 6.57 -26.57 -5.49
N PHE A 301 7.61 -27.29 -5.94
CA PHE A 301 8.11 -27.21 -7.31
C PHE A 301 8.12 -28.62 -7.89
N ASN A 302 7.43 -28.84 -9.00
CA ASN A 302 7.38 -30.13 -9.67
C ASN A 302 7.32 -30.00 -11.19
N VAL A 303 7.59 -31.10 -11.87
CA VAL A 303 7.38 -31.30 -13.29
C VAL A 303 6.48 -32.52 -13.50
N ALA A 304 5.57 -32.43 -14.46
CA ALA A 304 4.66 -33.53 -14.79
C ALA A 304 4.50 -33.66 -16.30
N MET A 305 4.73 -34.87 -16.84
CA MET A 305 4.56 -35.15 -18.26
C MET A 305 3.13 -34.82 -18.67
N ARG A 306 2.97 -34.25 -19.86
CA ARG A 306 1.69 -33.88 -20.48
C ARG A 306 1.63 -34.37 -21.95
N GLU A 307 0.45 -34.39 -22.50
CA GLU A 307 0.28 -34.59 -23.92
C GLU A 307 0.85 -33.39 -24.71
N LYS A 308 1.33 -33.69 -25.92
CA LYS A 308 1.81 -32.65 -26.83
C LYS A 308 0.68 -31.64 -27.11
N PRO A 309 0.89 -30.34 -26.90
CA PRO A 309 -0.10 -29.33 -27.28
C PRO A 309 -0.25 -29.25 -28.80
N ALA A 310 -1.37 -28.71 -29.26
CA ALA A 310 -1.58 -28.50 -30.70
C ALA A 310 -0.68 -27.36 -31.22
N ARG A 311 -0.45 -26.34 -30.40
CA ARG A 311 0.32 -25.11 -30.75
C ARG A 311 1.30 -24.75 -29.64
N MET A 312 2.33 -24.01 -30.05
CA MET A 312 3.33 -23.46 -29.15
C MET A 312 3.76 -22.07 -29.62
N ILE A 313 4.43 -21.30 -28.77
CA ILE A 313 5.13 -20.06 -29.13
C ILE A 313 6.25 -20.42 -30.11
N ALA A 314 6.36 -19.72 -31.25
CA ALA A 314 7.42 -19.97 -32.21
C ALA A 314 8.80 -19.80 -31.56
N GLU A 315 9.73 -20.67 -31.94
CA GLU A 315 11.03 -20.86 -31.27
C GLU A 315 11.81 -19.58 -31.06
N GLU A 316 11.82 -18.69 -32.02
CA GLU A 316 12.54 -17.41 -31.98
C GLU A 316 12.07 -16.45 -30.88
N TYR A 317 10.85 -16.64 -30.34
CA TYR A 317 10.32 -15.81 -29.25
C TYR A 317 10.61 -16.40 -27.86
N VAL A 318 10.96 -17.68 -27.74
CA VAL A 318 11.07 -18.38 -26.44
C VAL A 318 12.25 -17.87 -25.63
N ASN A 319 13.47 -17.95 -26.17
CA ASN A 319 14.67 -17.52 -25.45
C ASN A 319 14.64 -16.02 -25.06
N PRO A 320 14.28 -15.07 -25.95
CA PRO A 320 14.17 -13.68 -25.56
C PRO A 320 13.17 -13.47 -24.41
N LEU A 321 12.02 -14.14 -24.47
CA LEU A 321 10.98 -14.05 -23.44
C LEU A 321 11.48 -14.58 -22.08
N VAL A 322 11.95 -15.82 -22.04
CA VAL A 322 12.42 -16.49 -20.81
C VAL A 322 13.58 -15.73 -20.18
N SER A 323 14.58 -15.35 -20.98
CA SER A 323 15.75 -14.60 -20.51
C SER A 323 15.37 -13.24 -19.93
N THR A 324 14.40 -12.55 -20.56
CA THR A 324 13.93 -11.25 -20.12
C THR A 324 13.13 -11.36 -18.82
N ILE A 325 12.21 -12.33 -18.68
CA ILE A 325 11.49 -12.57 -17.44
C ILE A 325 12.47 -12.87 -16.29
N PHE A 326 13.44 -13.76 -16.54
CA PHE A 326 14.46 -14.10 -15.53
C PHE A 326 15.33 -12.89 -15.15
N GLY A 327 15.74 -12.10 -16.14
CA GLY A 327 16.57 -10.90 -15.95
C GLY A 327 15.82 -9.67 -15.42
N THR A 328 14.48 -9.72 -15.32
CA THR A 328 13.68 -8.59 -14.84
C THR A 328 14.02 -8.26 -13.39
N PRO A 329 14.35 -7.00 -13.07
CA PRO A 329 14.56 -6.56 -11.69
C PRO A 329 13.36 -6.90 -10.81
N ASN A 330 13.59 -7.64 -9.73
CA ASN A 330 12.56 -8.06 -8.77
C ASN A 330 13.09 -8.00 -7.34
N GLY A 331 12.22 -7.72 -6.36
CA GLY A 331 12.59 -7.57 -4.96
C GLY A 331 13.15 -6.19 -4.64
N VAL A 332 13.91 -6.10 -3.54
CA VAL A 332 14.55 -4.86 -3.08
C VAL A 332 15.66 -4.45 -4.04
N GLN A 333 15.58 -3.22 -4.54
CA GLN A 333 16.58 -2.61 -5.43
C GLN A 333 17.47 -1.61 -4.70
N GLY A 334 17.00 -1.01 -3.62
CA GLY A 334 17.76 -0.09 -2.79
C GLY A 334 17.18 0.05 -1.39
N MET A 335 18.06 0.29 -0.42
CA MET A 335 17.69 0.59 0.96
C MET A 335 17.84 2.08 1.24
N SER A 336 16.97 2.63 2.09
CA SER A 336 17.03 4.02 2.50
C SER A 336 18.30 4.31 3.31
N LEU A 337 18.98 5.39 2.97
CA LEU A 337 20.10 5.90 3.76
C LEU A 337 19.63 6.83 4.90
N ALA A 338 18.41 7.36 4.79
CA ALA A 338 17.83 8.24 5.78
C ALA A 338 17.19 7.48 6.95
N VAL A 339 16.58 6.31 6.67
CA VAL A 339 15.91 5.47 7.67
C VAL A 339 16.50 4.06 7.62
N PRO A 340 17.29 3.64 8.62
CA PRO A 340 17.88 2.31 8.64
C PRO A 340 16.82 1.19 8.62
N GLY A 341 17.02 0.19 7.75
CA GLY A 341 16.12 -0.96 7.63
C GLY A 341 14.93 -0.74 6.68
N LEU A 342 14.70 0.49 6.24
CA LEU A 342 13.64 0.80 5.28
C LEU A 342 14.08 0.47 3.84
N VAL A 343 13.17 -0.14 3.07
CA VAL A 343 13.32 -0.24 1.61
C VAL A 343 13.04 1.13 0.98
N GLU A 344 14.00 1.65 0.19
CA GLU A 344 13.80 2.87 -0.59
C GLU A 344 13.13 2.55 -1.93
N THR A 345 13.70 1.57 -2.67
CA THR A 345 13.29 1.24 -4.04
C THR A 345 13.12 -0.27 -4.18
N SER A 346 12.03 -0.69 -4.79
CA SER A 346 11.74 -2.10 -5.11
C SER A 346 11.03 -2.26 -6.44
N SER A 347 11.02 -3.49 -6.95
CA SER A 347 10.21 -3.91 -8.09
C SER A 347 9.59 -5.28 -7.79
N ASN A 348 8.39 -5.50 -8.28
CA ASN A 348 7.68 -6.78 -8.21
C ASN A 348 7.33 -7.26 -9.63
N LEU A 349 7.85 -8.40 -10.05
CA LEU A 349 7.41 -9.08 -11.28
C LEU A 349 6.05 -9.74 -10.98
N ALA A 350 4.99 -8.96 -11.12
CA ALA A 350 3.66 -9.27 -10.58
C ALA A 350 2.93 -10.36 -11.37
N SER A 351 2.99 -10.32 -12.70
CA SER A 351 2.34 -11.34 -13.51
C SER A 351 3.01 -11.53 -14.85
N VAL A 352 2.89 -12.76 -15.37
CA VAL A 352 3.26 -13.15 -16.73
C VAL A 352 2.16 -14.05 -17.27
N HIS A 353 1.48 -13.62 -18.32
CA HIS A 353 0.38 -14.35 -18.91
C HIS A 353 0.48 -14.38 -20.43
N LYS A 354 0.50 -15.59 -21.00
CA LYS A 354 0.19 -15.74 -22.41
C LYS A 354 -1.30 -15.47 -22.61
N GLU A 355 -1.62 -14.52 -23.45
CA GLU A 355 -2.98 -14.12 -23.77
C GLU A 355 -3.27 -14.32 -25.27
N GLY A 356 -4.25 -15.17 -25.56
CA GLY A 356 -4.55 -15.51 -26.96
C GLY A 356 -3.43 -16.29 -27.63
N ASP A 357 -3.27 -16.09 -28.92
CA ASP A 357 -2.31 -16.76 -29.79
C ASP A 357 -1.23 -15.82 -30.36
N ASP A 358 -1.24 -14.55 -29.93
CA ASP A 358 -0.43 -13.48 -30.51
C ASP A 358 0.41 -12.67 -29.51
N LYS A 359 0.28 -12.91 -28.18
CA LYS A 359 1.01 -12.12 -27.20
C LYS A 359 1.24 -12.79 -25.86
N VAL A 360 2.29 -12.31 -25.16
CA VAL A 360 2.48 -12.49 -23.72
C VAL A 360 2.47 -11.12 -23.04
N VAL A 361 1.71 -10.99 -21.95
CA VAL A 361 1.62 -9.77 -21.15
C VAL A 361 2.40 -9.96 -19.86
N ILE A 362 3.33 -9.03 -19.60
CA ILE A 362 4.17 -9.01 -18.40
C ILE A 362 3.85 -7.75 -17.61
N THR A 363 3.50 -7.90 -16.35
CA THR A 363 3.23 -6.76 -15.46
C THR A 363 4.26 -6.70 -14.36
N THR A 364 4.85 -5.52 -14.16
CA THR A 364 5.73 -5.24 -13.02
C THR A 364 5.24 -4.01 -12.27
N HIS A 365 5.52 -3.96 -10.97
CA HIS A 365 5.12 -2.85 -10.12
C HIS A 365 6.32 -2.32 -9.35
N GLN A 366 6.72 -1.09 -9.64
CA GLN A 366 7.86 -0.41 -9.05
C GLN A 366 7.41 0.49 -7.91
N ARG A 367 8.20 0.58 -6.85
CA ARG A 367 7.97 1.49 -5.71
C ARG A 367 9.26 2.19 -5.32
N SER A 368 9.16 3.47 -4.96
CA SER A 368 10.25 4.20 -4.32
C SER A 368 9.72 5.39 -3.53
N SER A 369 10.35 5.71 -2.40
CA SER A 369 10.13 6.97 -1.68
C SER A 369 10.80 8.16 -2.38
N VAL A 370 11.66 7.91 -3.38
CA VAL A 370 12.35 8.91 -4.20
C VAL A 370 11.89 8.78 -5.65
N ASP A 371 11.13 9.75 -6.16
CA ASP A 371 10.49 9.67 -7.47
C ASP A 371 11.48 9.41 -8.60
N SER A 372 12.63 10.09 -8.62
CA SER A 372 13.67 9.85 -9.65
C SER A 372 14.25 8.43 -9.59
N LYS A 373 14.19 7.75 -8.46
CA LYS A 373 14.59 6.34 -8.32
C LYS A 373 13.50 5.38 -8.78
N ARG A 374 12.24 5.76 -8.57
CA ARG A 374 11.09 5.05 -9.15
C ARG A 374 11.16 5.12 -10.68
N GLU A 375 11.42 6.30 -11.24
CA GLU A 375 11.60 6.50 -12.66
C GLU A 375 12.78 5.69 -13.20
N GLU A 376 13.96 5.76 -12.55
CA GLU A 376 15.15 4.99 -12.97
C GLU A 376 14.87 3.48 -13.08
N ILE A 377 14.23 2.86 -12.08
CA ILE A 377 13.94 1.43 -12.15
C ILE A 377 12.86 1.11 -13.19
N THR A 378 11.88 2.00 -13.39
CA THR A 378 10.87 1.88 -14.44
C THR A 378 11.51 1.95 -15.83
N ASP A 379 12.42 2.91 -16.05
CA ASP A 379 13.14 3.06 -17.32
C ASP A 379 14.02 1.86 -17.63
N ARG A 380 14.71 1.31 -16.62
CA ARG A 380 15.51 0.08 -16.78
C ARG A 380 14.67 -1.12 -17.22
N ILE A 381 13.50 -1.28 -16.62
CA ILE A 381 12.56 -2.36 -16.97
C ILE A 381 11.99 -2.11 -18.37
N THR A 382 11.60 -0.89 -18.67
CA THR A 382 11.11 -0.49 -20.02
C THR A 382 12.15 -0.80 -21.08
N ALA A 383 13.41 -0.35 -20.89
CA ALA A 383 14.49 -0.63 -21.83
C ALA A 383 14.76 -2.13 -22.02
N LEU A 384 14.66 -2.92 -20.95
CA LEU A 384 14.82 -4.37 -21.00
C LEU A 384 13.73 -5.00 -21.89
N TYR A 385 12.48 -4.61 -21.70
CA TYR A 385 11.34 -5.16 -22.45
C TYR A 385 11.30 -4.67 -23.90
N GLU A 386 11.56 -3.39 -24.14
CA GLU A 386 11.65 -2.85 -25.50
C GLU A 386 12.76 -3.51 -26.32
N ASN A 387 13.86 -3.92 -25.68
CA ASN A 387 14.97 -4.59 -26.37
C ASN A 387 14.57 -5.92 -27.02
N ILE A 388 13.53 -6.59 -26.54
CA ILE A 388 12.99 -7.81 -27.14
C ILE A 388 11.75 -7.54 -28.02
N GLY A 389 11.38 -6.28 -28.20
CA GLY A 389 10.27 -5.85 -29.06
C GLY A 389 8.90 -5.75 -28.34
N CYS A 390 8.88 -5.65 -27.01
CA CYS A 390 7.63 -5.38 -26.30
C CYS A 390 7.12 -3.98 -26.59
N VAL A 391 5.79 -3.84 -26.60
CA VAL A 391 5.11 -2.55 -26.45
C VAL A 391 4.90 -2.31 -24.96
N VAL A 392 5.50 -1.24 -24.44
CA VAL A 392 5.48 -0.96 -22.99
C VAL A 392 4.59 0.25 -22.70
N VAL A 393 3.74 0.12 -21.69
CA VAL A 393 2.88 1.19 -21.16
C VAL A 393 3.09 1.27 -19.65
N THR A 394 3.23 2.48 -19.14
CA THR A 394 3.28 2.76 -17.69
C THR A 394 1.99 3.40 -17.23
N ASN A 395 1.42 2.90 -16.13
CA ASN A 395 0.14 3.35 -15.58
C ASN A 395 0.25 3.64 -14.09
N ASP A 396 -0.76 4.37 -13.59
CA ASP A 396 -1.03 4.58 -12.17
C ASP A 396 0.18 5.13 -11.39
N PRO A 397 0.81 6.23 -11.86
CA PRO A 397 1.89 6.85 -11.12
C PRO A 397 1.36 7.43 -9.81
N SER A 398 1.96 7.07 -8.70
CA SER A 398 1.79 7.78 -7.43
C SER A 398 3.12 8.33 -6.94
N VAL A 399 3.07 9.51 -6.32
CA VAL A 399 4.28 10.20 -5.83
C VAL A 399 4.72 9.69 -4.48
N GLY A 400 6.03 9.68 -4.27
CA GLY A 400 6.65 9.36 -3.00
C GLY A 400 6.72 10.56 -2.07
N TRP A 401 6.86 10.25 -0.79
CA TRP A 401 7.23 11.21 0.25
C TRP A 401 8.56 10.76 0.83
N ALA A 402 9.64 11.41 0.37
CA ALA A 402 10.98 11.08 0.83
C ALA A 402 11.18 11.48 2.30
N PRO A 403 11.68 10.58 3.15
CA PRO A 403 11.96 10.89 4.55
C PRO A 403 12.91 12.07 4.70
N ASN A 404 12.55 13.05 5.56
CA ASN A 404 13.39 14.18 5.91
C ASN A 404 13.86 14.10 7.39
N PRO A 405 15.05 13.55 7.67
CA PRO A 405 15.55 13.43 9.04
C PRO A 405 15.91 14.81 9.68
N ASP A 406 15.98 15.86 8.88
CA ASP A 406 16.27 17.23 9.35
C ASP A 406 15.01 18.05 9.66
N SER A 407 13.81 17.45 9.52
CA SER A 407 12.53 18.08 9.83
C SER A 407 12.52 18.66 11.23
N LYS A 408 12.09 19.92 11.34
CA LYS A 408 11.89 20.57 12.64
C LYS A 408 10.66 20.03 13.36
N LEU A 409 9.64 19.72 12.57
CA LEU A 409 8.42 19.10 13.08
C LEU A 409 8.72 17.73 13.71
N LEU A 410 9.50 16.88 13.02
CA LEU A 410 9.91 15.57 13.55
C LEU A 410 10.64 15.73 14.89
N LYS A 411 11.64 16.61 14.96
CA LYS A 411 12.40 16.83 16.21
C LYS A 411 11.50 17.28 17.36
N THR A 412 10.58 18.20 17.10
CA THR A 412 9.59 18.63 18.10
C THR A 412 8.67 17.49 18.53
N ALA A 413 8.26 16.64 17.59
CA ALA A 413 7.41 15.48 17.85
C ALA A 413 8.15 14.43 18.69
N GLU A 414 9.40 14.10 18.37
CA GLU A 414 10.23 13.16 19.14
C GLU A 414 10.45 13.65 20.58
N GLU A 415 10.78 14.94 20.77
CA GLU A 415 10.92 15.55 22.09
C GLU A 415 9.61 15.51 22.89
N SER A 416 8.48 15.85 22.26
CA SER A 416 7.15 15.80 22.88
C SER A 416 6.82 14.37 23.33
N PHE A 417 6.99 13.40 22.44
CA PHE A 417 6.69 12.00 22.74
C PHE A 417 7.55 11.46 23.89
N LYS A 418 8.85 11.73 23.84
CA LYS A 418 9.79 11.30 24.89
C LYS A 418 9.49 11.92 26.25
N ASP A 419 9.13 13.19 26.28
CA ASP A 419 8.79 13.88 27.53
C ASP A 419 7.50 13.34 28.15
N LEU A 420 6.52 12.95 27.31
CA LEU A 420 5.24 12.41 27.77
C LEU A 420 5.33 10.95 28.25
N PHE A 421 6.09 10.12 27.53
CA PHE A 421 6.05 8.67 27.74
C PHE A 421 7.36 8.07 28.26
N GLY A 422 8.47 8.82 28.26
CA GLY A 422 9.76 8.40 28.82
C GLY A 422 10.58 7.49 27.91
N TYR A 423 10.16 7.28 26.66
CA TYR A 423 10.90 6.54 25.64
C TYR A 423 10.80 7.23 24.29
N ASP A 424 11.73 6.93 23.38
CA ASP A 424 11.74 7.51 22.05
C ASP A 424 10.67 6.82 21.16
N PRO A 425 9.93 7.57 20.32
CA PRO A 425 9.02 6.97 19.36
C PRO A 425 9.80 6.18 18.29
N LYS A 426 9.14 5.22 17.66
CA LYS A 426 9.68 4.55 16.49
C LYS A 426 9.47 5.44 15.27
N VAL A 427 10.55 5.96 14.68
CA VAL A 427 10.48 6.76 13.46
C VAL A 427 10.64 5.83 12.25
N GLU A 428 9.65 5.80 11.38
CA GLU A 428 9.61 4.94 10.21
C GLU A 428 9.17 5.68 8.95
N ALA A 429 9.30 4.99 7.82
CA ALA A 429 8.59 5.33 6.60
C ALA A 429 7.97 4.05 6.00
N LEU A 430 6.87 4.19 5.28
CA LEU A 430 6.15 3.07 4.74
C LEU A 430 6.56 2.83 3.29
N HIS A 431 6.83 1.58 2.94
CA HIS A 431 7.06 1.21 1.54
C HIS A 431 5.72 0.92 0.81
N ALA A 432 4.72 1.75 1.10
CA ALA A 432 3.38 1.80 0.52
C ALA A 432 2.97 3.26 0.30
N GLY A 433 1.88 3.52 -0.40
CA GLY A 433 1.38 4.86 -0.64
C GLY A 433 0.72 5.47 0.60
N LEU A 434 0.79 6.80 0.72
CA LEU A 434 0.00 7.63 1.63
C LEU A 434 -0.37 8.93 0.89
N GLU A 435 -1.45 9.57 1.27
CA GLU A 435 -1.87 10.87 0.73
C GLU A 435 -0.78 11.96 0.86
N CYS A 436 0.08 11.84 1.88
CA CYS A 436 1.19 12.77 2.14
C CYS A 436 2.12 12.96 0.94
N GLY A 437 2.36 11.93 0.13
CA GLY A 437 3.14 12.05 -1.11
C GLY A 437 2.51 13.06 -2.08
N ILE A 438 1.20 12.95 -2.28
CA ILE A 438 0.42 13.83 -3.15
C ILE A 438 0.37 15.26 -2.59
N PHE A 439 0.21 15.41 -1.28
CA PHE A 439 0.23 16.74 -0.65
C PHE A 439 1.57 17.44 -0.83
N LEU A 440 2.68 16.71 -0.74
CA LEU A 440 4.01 17.27 -0.97
C LEU A 440 4.19 17.76 -2.40
N GLU A 441 3.67 17.03 -3.39
CA GLU A 441 3.69 17.43 -4.80
C GLU A 441 2.88 18.71 -5.02
N LYS A 442 1.63 18.76 -4.49
CA LYS A 442 0.72 19.91 -4.66
C LYS A 442 1.15 21.14 -3.85
N MET A 443 1.79 20.93 -2.74
CA MET A 443 2.20 21.96 -1.78
C MET A 443 3.69 21.80 -1.41
N PRO A 444 4.61 22.11 -2.33
CA PRO A 444 6.05 21.94 -2.10
C PRO A 444 6.54 22.67 -0.84
N GLY A 445 7.41 22.01 -0.08
CA GLY A 445 7.98 22.54 1.16
C GLY A 445 7.11 22.33 2.41
N MET A 446 6.06 21.53 2.31
CA MET A 446 5.28 21.08 3.47
C MET A 446 6.13 20.16 4.36
N ASP A 447 6.20 20.44 5.67
CA ASP A 447 6.82 19.57 6.67
C ASP A 447 5.72 18.71 7.30
N MET A 448 5.85 17.39 7.23
CA MET A 448 4.78 16.45 7.55
C MET A 448 5.26 15.31 8.43
N ILE A 449 4.37 14.84 9.29
CA ILE A 449 4.48 13.55 9.98
C ILE A 449 3.11 12.88 9.99
N SER A 450 3.09 11.55 10.05
CA SER A 450 1.86 10.76 10.28
C SER A 450 1.98 9.98 11.58
N PHE A 451 0.92 9.98 12.38
CA PHE A 451 0.81 9.21 13.61
C PHE A 451 -0.66 8.99 13.98
N GLY A 452 -0.93 8.02 14.83
CA GLY A 452 -2.29 7.68 15.21
C GLY A 452 -2.39 6.75 16.42
N PRO A 453 -3.59 6.35 16.81
CA PRO A 453 -3.83 5.34 17.84
C PRO A 453 -3.56 3.93 17.32
N THR A 454 -3.53 2.92 18.20
CA THR A 454 -3.42 1.52 17.79
C THR A 454 -4.76 1.00 17.30
N LEU A 455 -4.81 0.66 16.01
CA LEU A 455 -5.89 -0.06 15.34
C LEU A 455 -5.42 -1.47 15.01
N LYS A 456 -6.32 -2.42 14.94
CA LYS A 456 -6.02 -3.81 14.52
C LYS A 456 -7.12 -4.32 13.62
N ASP A 457 -6.73 -5.24 12.73
CA ASP A 457 -7.64 -5.94 11.82
C ASP A 457 -8.46 -4.99 10.94
N ILE A 458 -7.87 -3.81 10.60
CA ILE A 458 -8.48 -2.82 9.70
C ILE A 458 -8.93 -3.48 8.38
N HIS A 459 -9.84 -2.82 7.66
CA HIS A 459 -10.42 -3.32 6.40
C HIS A 459 -11.09 -4.69 6.55
N SER A 460 -11.49 -5.05 7.77
CA SER A 460 -12.18 -6.30 8.04
C SER A 460 -13.29 -6.13 9.08
N PRO A 461 -14.26 -7.06 9.16
CA PRO A 461 -15.30 -7.04 10.19
C PRO A 461 -14.78 -7.27 11.63
N ASN A 462 -13.49 -7.47 11.79
CA ASN A 462 -12.82 -7.61 13.09
C ASN A 462 -12.08 -6.33 13.51
N GLU A 463 -12.19 -5.28 12.74
CA GLU A 463 -11.57 -3.98 13.02
C GLU A 463 -11.89 -3.51 14.44
N LYS A 464 -10.85 -3.05 15.13
CA LYS A 464 -10.95 -2.58 16.52
C LYS A 464 -9.91 -1.52 16.84
N ALA A 465 -10.30 -0.59 17.73
CA ALA A 465 -9.45 0.47 18.27
C ALA A 465 -9.09 0.20 19.72
N TYR A 466 -7.81 0.30 20.09
CA TYR A 466 -7.31 0.09 21.45
C TYR A 466 -7.50 1.36 22.28
N ILE A 467 -8.42 1.32 23.24
CA ILE A 467 -8.86 2.49 24.04
C ILE A 467 -7.70 3.22 24.72
N PRO A 468 -6.76 2.54 25.43
CA PRO A 468 -5.65 3.23 26.07
C PRO A 468 -4.77 4.01 25.08
N SER A 469 -4.56 3.48 23.88
CA SER A 469 -3.74 4.17 22.87
C SER A 469 -4.40 5.45 22.34
N VAL A 470 -5.73 5.51 22.29
CA VAL A 470 -6.46 6.72 21.89
C VAL A 470 -6.23 7.85 22.91
N GLU A 471 -6.14 7.51 24.22
CA GLU A 471 -5.83 8.48 25.27
C GLU A 471 -4.38 8.96 25.17
N GLU A 472 -3.41 8.08 24.91
CA GLU A 472 -2.00 8.43 24.75
C GLU A 472 -1.77 9.24 23.47
N TYR A 473 -2.36 8.82 22.35
CA TYR A 473 -2.35 9.55 21.08
C TYR A 473 -2.91 10.98 21.24
N TRP A 474 -4.04 11.15 21.95
CA TRP A 474 -4.60 12.48 22.22
C TRP A 474 -3.66 13.37 23.03
N LYS A 475 -3.02 12.82 24.07
CA LYS A 475 -2.02 13.54 24.86
C LYS A 475 -0.85 14.02 23.99
N PHE A 476 -0.38 13.14 23.09
CA PHE A 476 0.69 13.47 22.16
C PHE A 476 0.28 14.56 21.17
N LEU A 477 -0.87 14.42 20.51
CA LEU A 477 -1.40 15.41 19.57
C LEU A 477 -1.52 16.80 20.25
N THR A 478 -2.11 16.88 21.42
CA THR A 478 -2.38 18.15 22.09
C THR A 478 -1.11 18.81 22.64
N ASP A 479 -0.13 18.03 23.17
CA ASP A 479 1.17 18.57 23.59
C ASP A 479 1.98 19.05 22.38
N LEU A 480 1.96 18.30 21.28
CA LEU A 480 2.64 18.72 20.05
C LEU A 480 2.08 20.04 19.51
N LEU A 481 0.75 20.19 19.46
CA LEU A 481 0.11 21.45 19.05
C LEU A 481 0.51 22.61 19.94
N ALA A 482 0.54 22.41 21.26
CA ALA A 482 0.96 23.41 22.22
C ALA A 482 2.44 23.82 22.10
N ARG A 483 3.32 22.87 21.71
CA ARG A 483 4.76 23.17 21.45
C ARG A 483 4.92 23.95 20.14
N LEU A 484 4.21 23.53 19.10
CA LEU A 484 4.27 24.22 17.80
C LEU A 484 3.71 25.64 17.87
N ALA A 485 2.70 25.89 18.71
CA ALA A 485 2.15 27.23 18.94
C ALA A 485 3.17 28.19 19.60
N LYS A 486 4.20 27.68 20.26
CA LYS A 486 5.24 28.48 20.97
C LYS A 486 6.50 28.76 20.15
N GLN A 487 6.58 28.20 18.94
CA GLN A 487 7.69 28.42 18.00
C GLN A 487 7.47 29.69 17.17
#